data_ec038f00f84f26c1308c179064592164
#
_entry.id   ec038f00f84f26c1308c179064592164
#
_cell.length_a   1.000
_cell.length_b   1.000
_cell.length_c   1.000
_cell.angle_alpha   90.00
_cell.angle_beta   90.00
_cell.angle_gamma   90.00
#
_symmetry.space_group_name_H-M   'P 1'
#
loop_
_entity.id
_entity.type
_entity.pdbx_description
1 polymer ?
#
loop_
_entity_poly.entity_id
_entity_poly.type
_entity_poly.pdbx_seq_one_letter_code
_entity_poly.pdbx_strand_id
1 'polypeptide(L)'
;MNISFLLNSLLENKDSDAIMTEKRVYSYSDIYNEFVSVKKILEQNKIKTSSIVSIISDFSEKAIAMLIALIEKDCILVPISPVVKEKNKYISISQTEFVIDLCDESPNIRKTGIIPDHKMLLNLKGEAPGLILFSSGTTGEPKAALHNLSFLLEKFKKPGKILRTITFLLFDHIGGFNTLFHTLSNGGQLVLINSRDVDVVCKTIEHYKVELLPTSPTFLNLLLLNKMYEKHDLSSLKIITYGTEPMPQSTLDYLHRIFPNTVLKQTYGLSEVGIVSTKSENSDSLWIKIGGDGVETKVVDDILYIKTKSAMLGYLNAPNPFDNDGWFNTKDKVELREDGYIKILGRITDIINVGGEKVYPIEVEGVLLKCNGVKDVHVFSEKNPLTGNIVVAEISVSAENNNKDFLKILRNFCVENLERFKIPARFILVEHDLYSERFKRKR
;
A
#
# COMPACT_ATOMS: atom_id res chain seq x y z
N MET A 1 -13.51 -25.13 -1.95
CA MET A 1 -12.83 -24.39 -0.85
C MET A 1 -12.02 -23.24 -1.46
N ASN A 2 -12.33 -22.00 -1.11
CA ASN A 2 -11.73 -20.80 -1.72
C ASN A 2 -10.22 -20.65 -1.51
N ILE A 3 -9.66 -21.36 -0.53
CA ILE A 3 -8.24 -21.25 -0.12
C ILE A 3 -7.44 -22.56 -0.31
N SER A 4 -7.99 -23.54 -1.01
CA SER A 4 -7.32 -24.85 -1.21
C SER A 4 -5.92 -24.74 -1.84
N PHE A 5 -5.73 -23.80 -2.77
CA PHE A 5 -4.42 -23.54 -3.40
C PHE A 5 -3.33 -23.16 -2.38
N LEU A 6 -3.67 -22.37 -1.35
CA LEU A 6 -2.73 -22.00 -0.29
C LEU A 6 -2.50 -23.16 0.69
N LEU A 7 -3.57 -23.87 1.09
CA LEU A 7 -3.42 -25.04 1.95
C LEU A 7 -2.57 -26.13 1.28
N ASN A 8 -2.72 -26.33 -0.03
CA ASN A 8 -1.85 -27.22 -0.80
C ASN A 8 -0.40 -26.73 -0.78
N SER A 9 -0.16 -25.41 -0.99
CA SER A 9 1.19 -24.84 -0.88
C SER A 9 1.81 -25.05 0.50
N LEU A 10 1.02 -24.94 1.61
CA LEU A 10 1.50 -25.22 2.95
C LEU A 10 1.94 -26.69 3.12
N LEU A 11 1.24 -27.61 2.51
CA LEU A 11 1.55 -29.05 2.60
C LEU A 11 2.69 -29.48 1.65
N GLU A 12 2.73 -28.94 0.44
CA GLU A 12 3.75 -29.25 -0.57
C GLU A 12 5.14 -28.71 -0.16
N ASN A 13 5.19 -27.55 0.51
CA ASN A 13 6.43 -26.92 0.96
C ASN A 13 6.72 -27.14 2.46
N LYS A 14 6.10 -28.13 3.10
CA LYS A 14 6.08 -28.36 4.56
C LYS A 14 7.43 -28.21 5.27
N ASP A 15 8.51 -28.66 4.64
CA ASP A 15 9.87 -28.68 5.21
C ASP A 15 10.67 -27.40 4.88
N SER A 16 10.09 -26.47 4.10
CA SER A 16 10.72 -25.21 3.73
C SER A 16 10.39 -24.10 4.74
N ASP A 17 11.28 -23.13 4.84
CA ASP A 17 11.04 -21.92 5.64
C ASP A 17 9.91 -21.09 5.01
N ALA A 18 8.93 -20.69 5.83
CA ALA A 18 7.79 -19.87 5.41
C ALA A 18 7.87 -18.45 5.96
N ILE A 19 8.24 -18.31 7.25
CA ILE A 19 8.26 -17.02 7.94
C ILE A 19 9.55 -16.88 8.72
N MET A 20 10.24 -15.76 8.53
CA MET A 20 11.44 -15.39 9.25
C MET A 20 11.14 -14.20 10.16
N THR A 21 11.48 -14.31 11.43
CA THR A 21 11.39 -13.25 12.44
C THR A 21 12.72 -13.15 13.19
N GLU A 22 12.93 -12.05 13.92
CA GLU A 22 14.13 -11.91 14.77
C GLU A 22 14.28 -13.01 15.82
N LYS A 23 13.16 -13.62 16.24
CA LYS A 23 13.14 -14.63 17.31
C LYS A 23 13.27 -16.05 16.77
N ARG A 24 12.67 -16.34 15.63
CA ARG A 24 12.53 -17.70 15.12
C ARG A 24 12.23 -17.71 13.62
N VAL A 25 12.63 -18.80 12.97
CA VAL A 25 12.17 -19.20 11.65
C VAL A 25 11.06 -20.24 11.79
N TYR A 26 9.97 -20.06 11.07
CA TYR A 26 8.83 -20.98 11.02
C TYR A 26 8.79 -21.64 9.65
N SER A 27 8.65 -22.96 9.64
CA SER A 27 8.42 -23.72 8.41
C SER A 27 6.97 -23.59 7.93
N TYR A 28 6.71 -24.03 6.72
CA TYR A 28 5.34 -24.15 6.19
C TYR A 28 4.50 -25.12 7.04
N SER A 29 5.09 -26.21 7.58
CA SER A 29 4.41 -27.11 8.51
C SER A 29 4.09 -26.44 9.85
N ASP A 30 4.93 -25.54 10.37
CA ASP A 30 4.61 -24.77 11.57
C ASP A 30 3.35 -23.91 11.35
N ILE A 31 3.24 -23.23 10.19
CA ILE A 31 2.05 -22.43 9.85
C ILE A 31 0.81 -23.30 9.68
N TYR A 32 0.94 -24.47 9.07
CA TYR A 32 -0.17 -25.41 8.95
C TYR A 32 -0.64 -25.93 10.33
N ASN A 33 0.28 -26.25 11.23
CA ASN A 33 -0.03 -26.70 12.59
C ASN A 33 -0.71 -25.58 13.40
N GLU A 34 -0.24 -24.33 13.25
CA GLU A 34 -0.86 -23.18 13.89
C GLU A 34 -2.27 -22.93 13.31
N PHE A 35 -2.46 -23.07 12.01
CA PHE A 35 -3.78 -23.01 11.38
C PHE A 35 -4.75 -24.06 11.96
N VAL A 36 -4.30 -25.30 12.18
CA VAL A 36 -5.12 -26.35 12.80
C VAL A 36 -5.45 -26.01 14.26
N SER A 37 -4.49 -25.44 14.99
CA SER A 37 -4.67 -24.97 16.37
C SER A 37 -5.71 -23.83 16.43
N VAL A 38 -5.57 -22.86 15.57
CA VAL A 38 -6.50 -21.71 15.46
C VAL A 38 -7.93 -22.17 15.16
N LYS A 39 -8.14 -23.15 14.31
CA LYS A 39 -9.50 -23.70 14.04
C LYS A 39 -10.18 -24.15 15.33
N LYS A 40 -9.46 -24.83 16.23
CA LYS A 40 -9.99 -25.24 17.55
C LYS A 40 -10.36 -24.02 18.41
N ILE A 41 -9.51 -22.97 18.39
CA ILE A 41 -9.78 -21.71 19.11
C ILE A 41 -11.05 -21.05 18.59
N LEU A 42 -11.24 -21.00 17.27
CA LEU A 42 -12.45 -20.42 16.64
C LEU A 42 -13.72 -21.20 17.05
N GLU A 43 -13.65 -22.53 17.11
CA GLU A 43 -14.75 -23.40 17.56
C GLU A 43 -15.10 -23.19 19.03
N GLN A 44 -14.08 -23.18 19.91
CA GLN A 44 -14.27 -22.95 21.36
C GLN A 44 -14.91 -21.58 21.63
N ASN A 45 -14.57 -20.55 20.84
CA ASN A 45 -15.16 -19.22 20.97
C ASN A 45 -16.47 -19.05 20.18
N LYS A 46 -17.01 -20.14 19.61
CA LYS A 46 -18.28 -20.17 18.88
C LYS A 46 -18.35 -19.18 17.70
N ILE A 47 -17.20 -18.92 17.06
CA ILE A 47 -17.15 -18.14 15.82
C ILE A 47 -17.70 -19.02 14.70
N LYS A 48 -18.87 -18.61 14.18
CA LYS A 48 -19.58 -19.37 13.14
C LYS A 48 -19.04 -19.07 11.75
N THR A 49 -19.38 -19.94 10.79
CA THR A 49 -19.18 -19.69 9.36
C THR A 49 -19.82 -18.35 9.00
N SER A 50 -19.15 -17.58 8.14
CA SER A 50 -19.60 -16.27 7.65
C SER A 50 -19.76 -15.18 8.74
N SER A 51 -19.19 -15.37 9.94
CA SER A 51 -19.12 -14.29 10.94
C SER A 51 -18.26 -13.14 10.44
N ILE A 52 -18.56 -11.91 10.86
CA ILE A 52 -17.75 -10.73 10.61
C ILE A 52 -16.74 -10.60 11.74
N VAL A 53 -15.45 -10.70 11.42
CA VAL A 53 -14.38 -10.81 12.42
C VAL A 53 -13.31 -9.75 12.19
N SER A 54 -13.14 -8.85 13.16
CA SER A 54 -11.98 -7.94 13.18
C SER A 54 -10.77 -8.62 13.77
N ILE A 55 -9.62 -8.45 13.12
CA ILE A 55 -8.33 -8.95 13.57
C ILE A 55 -7.42 -7.75 13.83
N ILE A 56 -7.12 -7.49 15.10
CA ILE A 56 -6.20 -6.43 15.50
C ILE A 56 -4.81 -7.04 15.60
N SER A 57 -3.94 -6.73 14.62
CA SER A 57 -2.57 -7.28 14.55
C SER A 57 -1.73 -6.52 13.52
N ASP A 58 -0.41 -6.68 13.61
CA ASP A 58 0.48 -6.62 12.44
C ASP A 58 0.81 -8.05 12.00
N PHE A 59 1.70 -8.25 11.03
CA PHE A 59 2.09 -9.57 10.58
C PHE A 59 2.75 -10.37 11.71
N SER A 60 2.21 -11.54 11.96
CA SER A 60 2.79 -12.58 12.84
C SER A 60 2.35 -13.95 12.32
N GLU A 61 3.03 -15.00 12.74
CA GLU A 61 2.65 -16.38 12.40
C GLU A 61 1.20 -16.69 12.83
N LYS A 62 0.81 -16.21 14.02
CA LYS A 62 -0.55 -16.37 14.55
C LYS A 62 -1.58 -15.60 13.73
N ALA A 63 -1.28 -14.35 13.35
CA ALA A 63 -2.17 -13.54 12.54
C ALA A 63 -2.37 -14.13 11.14
N ILE A 64 -1.31 -14.68 10.55
CA ILE A 64 -1.36 -15.35 9.25
C ILE A 64 -2.21 -16.63 9.32
N ALA A 65 -1.97 -17.48 10.32
CA ALA A 65 -2.75 -18.69 10.55
C ALA A 65 -4.24 -18.35 10.83
N MET A 66 -4.50 -17.28 11.59
CA MET A 66 -5.85 -16.79 11.88
C MET A 66 -6.58 -16.33 10.61
N LEU A 67 -5.91 -15.55 9.74
CA LEU A 67 -6.46 -15.16 8.43
C LEU A 67 -6.86 -16.38 7.61
N ILE A 68 -5.96 -17.36 7.49
CA ILE A 68 -6.18 -18.58 6.73
C ILE A 68 -7.40 -19.35 7.27
N ALA A 69 -7.50 -19.52 8.61
CA ALA A 69 -8.59 -20.25 9.24
C ALA A 69 -9.95 -19.55 9.07
N LEU A 70 -9.98 -18.22 9.17
CA LEU A 70 -11.19 -17.44 8.97
C LEU A 70 -11.64 -17.42 7.50
N ILE A 71 -10.71 -17.40 6.55
CA ILE A 71 -11.04 -17.52 5.11
C ILE A 71 -11.59 -18.92 4.80
N GLU A 72 -10.99 -19.99 5.35
CA GLU A 72 -11.50 -21.37 5.19
C GLU A 72 -12.94 -21.49 5.73
N LYS A 73 -13.25 -20.74 6.77
CA LYS A 73 -14.59 -20.68 7.41
C LYS A 73 -15.55 -19.69 6.75
N ASP A 74 -15.20 -19.16 5.57
CA ASP A 74 -15.97 -18.16 4.80
C ASP A 74 -16.37 -16.92 5.61
N CYS A 75 -15.54 -16.52 6.60
CA CYS A 75 -15.77 -15.31 7.38
C CYS A 75 -15.52 -14.03 6.57
N ILE A 76 -16.12 -12.92 7.01
CA ILE A 76 -15.81 -11.58 6.52
C ILE A 76 -14.74 -10.99 7.43
N LEU A 77 -13.56 -10.77 6.89
CA LEU A 77 -12.36 -10.33 7.59
C LEU A 77 -12.27 -8.81 7.65
N VAL A 78 -11.87 -8.29 8.79
CA VAL A 78 -11.64 -6.85 8.99
C VAL A 78 -10.26 -6.70 9.65
N PRO A 79 -9.16 -6.71 8.88
CA PRO A 79 -7.83 -6.47 9.44
C PRO A 79 -7.71 -5.02 9.91
N ILE A 80 -7.18 -4.83 11.11
CA ILE A 80 -6.98 -3.52 11.74
C ILE A 80 -5.57 -3.48 12.30
N SER A 81 -4.75 -2.55 11.82
CA SER A 81 -3.41 -2.37 12.37
C SER A 81 -3.46 -1.86 13.81
N PRO A 82 -2.54 -2.29 14.70
CA PRO A 82 -2.43 -1.79 16.06
C PRO A 82 -2.28 -0.26 16.17
N VAL A 83 -1.68 0.39 15.16
CA VAL A 83 -1.48 1.85 15.10
C VAL A 83 -2.76 2.66 14.86
N VAL A 84 -3.86 2.00 14.47
CA VAL A 84 -5.16 2.67 14.30
C VAL A 84 -5.67 3.13 15.66
N LYS A 85 -5.86 4.45 15.83
CA LYS A 85 -6.29 5.06 17.11
C LYS A 85 -7.76 4.76 17.42
N GLU A 86 -8.64 4.91 16.42
CA GLU A 86 -10.10 4.79 16.58
C GLU A 86 -10.64 3.40 16.18
N LYS A 87 -10.04 2.32 16.72
CA LYS A 87 -10.41 0.92 16.38
C LYS A 87 -11.92 0.64 16.56
N ASN A 88 -12.55 1.21 17.57
CA ASN A 88 -13.99 1.04 17.84
C ASN A 88 -14.86 1.60 16.71
N LYS A 89 -14.43 2.67 16.04
CA LYS A 89 -15.12 3.22 14.88
C LYS A 89 -15.09 2.25 13.69
N TYR A 90 -13.93 1.61 13.44
CA TYR A 90 -13.80 0.59 12.41
C TYR A 90 -14.68 -0.63 12.70
N ILE A 91 -14.70 -1.10 13.95
CA ILE A 91 -15.54 -2.20 14.43
C ILE A 91 -17.03 -1.88 14.22
N SER A 92 -17.47 -0.66 14.53
CA SER A 92 -18.84 -0.23 14.34
C SER A 92 -19.23 -0.14 12.86
N ILE A 93 -18.42 0.53 12.03
CA ILE A 93 -18.70 0.70 10.58
C ILE A 93 -18.75 -0.66 9.86
N SER A 94 -17.84 -1.57 10.20
CA SER A 94 -17.80 -2.92 9.62
C SER A 94 -18.85 -3.86 10.17
N GLN A 95 -19.61 -3.45 11.18
CA GLN A 95 -20.58 -4.28 11.89
C GLN A 95 -19.97 -5.60 12.39
N THR A 96 -18.75 -5.54 12.92
CA THR A 96 -17.99 -6.68 13.41
C THR A 96 -18.73 -7.42 14.54
N GLU A 97 -18.90 -8.73 14.40
CA GLU A 97 -19.52 -9.60 15.42
C GLU A 97 -18.50 -10.06 16.49
N PHE A 98 -17.25 -10.32 16.07
CA PHE A 98 -16.17 -10.76 16.95
C PHE A 98 -14.90 -9.94 16.71
N VAL A 99 -14.19 -9.63 17.78
CA VAL A 99 -12.86 -9.01 17.72
C VAL A 99 -11.86 -10.01 18.25
N ILE A 100 -10.82 -10.24 17.49
CA ILE A 100 -9.64 -11.04 17.84
C ILE A 100 -8.46 -10.08 17.92
N ASP A 101 -7.95 -9.85 19.11
CA ASP A 101 -6.76 -9.04 19.36
C ASP A 101 -5.55 -9.97 19.57
N LEU A 102 -4.54 -9.82 18.72
CA LEU A 102 -3.32 -10.64 18.70
C LEU A 102 -2.07 -9.80 19.06
N CYS A 103 -2.24 -8.64 19.68
CA CYS A 103 -1.11 -7.80 20.09
C CYS A 103 -0.35 -8.41 21.27
N ASP A 104 -1.00 -9.23 22.10
CA ASP A 104 -0.42 -9.94 23.22
C ASP A 104 -0.06 -11.41 22.86
N GLU A 105 0.67 -12.09 23.73
CA GLU A 105 1.06 -13.50 23.52
C GLU A 105 -0.12 -14.45 23.34
N SER A 106 -1.22 -14.21 24.03
CA SER A 106 -2.45 -15.00 23.93
C SER A 106 -3.54 -14.22 23.20
N PRO A 107 -4.25 -14.84 22.23
CA PRO A 107 -5.36 -14.22 21.54
C PRO A 107 -6.45 -13.75 22.52
N ASN A 108 -6.80 -12.48 22.50
CA ASN A 108 -7.95 -11.94 23.23
C ASN A 108 -9.14 -11.90 22.29
N ILE A 109 -10.13 -12.75 22.53
CA ILE A 109 -11.33 -12.90 21.68
C ILE A 109 -12.55 -12.42 22.44
N ARG A 110 -13.26 -11.46 21.86
CA ARG A 110 -14.49 -10.93 22.44
C ARG A 110 -15.62 -10.82 21.42
N LYS A 111 -16.84 -11.06 21.87
CA LYS A 111 -18.07 -10.79 21.12
C LYS A 111 -18.45 -9.32 21.30
N THR A 112 -18.84 -8.64 20.22
CA THR A 112 -19.23 -7.22 20.28
C THR A 112 -20.67 -7.00 20.69
N GLY A 113 -21.55 -7.95 20.39
CA GLY A 113 -23.01 -7.81 20.52
C GLY A 113 -23.66 -7.11 19.32
N ILE A 114 -22.88 -6.66 18.33
CA ILE A 114 -23.42 -6.07 17.10
C ILE A 114 -24.12 -7.15 16.28
N ILE A 115 -25.31 -6.85 15.79
CA ILE A 115 -26.07 -7.69 14.86
C ILE A 115 -25.97 -7.01 13.48
N PRO A 116 -25.31 -7.65 12.50
CA PRO A 116 -25.19 -7.07 11.17
C PRO A 116 -26.54 -6.92 10.46
N ASP A 117 -26.79 -5.75 9.89
CA ASP A 117 -28.01 -5.41 9.15
C ASP A 117 -27.73 -4.80 7.76
N HIS A 118 -26.49 -4.48 7.45
CA HIS A 118 -26.14 -3.89 6.16
C HIS A 118 -26.35 -4.90 5.02
N LYS A 119 -27.16 -4.53 4.02
CA LYS A 119 -27.62 -5.40 2.92
C LYS A 119 -26.46 -6.11 2.20
N MET A 120 -25.35 -5.41 1.89
CA MET A 120 -24.21 -6.03 1.18
C MET A 120 -23.51 -7.09 2.05
N LEU A 121 -23.40 -6.86 3.37
CA LEU A 121 -22.86 -7.85 4.30
C LEU A 121 -23.73 -9.10 4.33
N LEU A 122 -25.06 -8.91 4.48
CA LEU A 122 -26.02 -10.02 4.51
C LEU A 122 -26.02 -10.81 3.20
N ASN A 123 -25.91 -10.14 2.06
CA ASN A 123 -25.84 -10.80 0.74
C ASN A 123 -24.54 -11.60 0.56
N LEU A 124 -23.43 -11.17 1.14
CA LEU A 124 -22.16 -11.88 1.02
C LEU A 124 -22.05 -13.06 2.01
N LYS A 125 -22.70 -12.95 3.17
CA LYS A 125 -22.71 -14.01 4.22
C LYS A 125 -23.27 -15.31 3.66
N GLY A 126 -22.49 -16.39 3.74
CA GLY A 126 -22.87 -17.71 3.24
C GLY A 126 -22.53 -17.97 1.78
N GLU A 127 -22.19 -16.95 1.00
CA GLU A 127 -21.84 -17.07 -0.42
C GLU A 127 -20.31 -17.18 -0.63
N ALA A 128 -19.55 -16.35 0.07
CA ALA A 128 -18.10 -16.29 -0.06
C ALA A 128 -17.45 -15.63 1.15
N PRO A 129 -16.14 -15.87 1.41
CA PRO A 129 -15.39 -15.08 2.36
C PRO A 129 -15.31 -13.62 1.90
N GLY A 130 -15.36 -12.70 2.85
CA GLY A 130 -15.24 -11.26 2.59
C GLY A 130 -13.97 -10.66 3.15
N LEU A 131 -13.64 -9.46 2.65
CA LEU A 131 -12.58 -8.63 3.19
C LEU A 131 -13.07 -7.18 3.23
N ILE A 132 -12.99 -6.56 4.41
CA ILE A 132 -13.26 -5.13 4.58
C ILE A 132 -11.94 -4.42 4.82
N LEU A 133 -11.60 -3.51 3.92
CA LEU A 133 -10.43 -2.64 4.05
C LEU A 133 -10.87 -1.20 4.24
N PHE A 134 -10.19 -0.50 5.14
CA PHE A 134 -10.44 0.91 5.38
C PHE A 134 -9.48 1.79 4.59
N SER A 135 -10.00 2.78 3.90
CA SER A 135 -9.23 3.85 3.26
C SER A 135 -9.49 5.18 3.97
N SER A 136 -8.48 6.05 3.99
CA SER A 136 -8.65 7.43 4.45
C SER A 136 -9.52 8.18 3.45
N GLY A 137 -10.74 8.55 3.87
CA GLY A 137 -11.59 9.43 3.06
C GLY A 137 -11.03 10.86 3.00
N THR A 138 -11.26 11.57 1.90
CA THR A 138 -10.93 13.01 1.77
C THR A 138 -11.64 13.89 2.80
N THR A 139 -12.70 13.37 3.45
CA THR A 139 -13.48 14.01 4.51
C THR A 139 -12.95 13.72 5.91
N GLY A 140 -11.84 12.99 6.05
CA GLY A 140 -11.30 12.53 7.35
C GLY A 140 -12.00 11.29 7.93
N GLU A 141 -13.17 10.91 7.41
CA GLU A 141 -13.88 9.70 7.82
C GLU A 141 -13.35 8.46 7.08
N PRO A 142 -13.03 7.36 7.79
CA PRO A 142 -12.59 6.13 7.14
C PRO A 142 -13.73 5.51 6.32
N LYS A 143 -13.44 5.12 5.08
CA LYS A 143 -14.39 4.41 4.21
C LYS A 143 -14.11 2.92 4.23
N ALA A 144 -15.13 2.12 4.47
CA ALA A 144 -15.06 0.67 4.55
C ALA A 144 -15.40 0.03 3.20
N ALA A 145 -14.40 -0.43 2.46
CA ALA A 145 -14.55 -1.11 1.18
C ALA A 145 -14.76 -2.61 1.42
N LEU A 146 -15.94 -3.15 1.04
CA LEU A 146 -16.26 -4.57 1.14
C LEU A 146 -15.88 -5.30 -0.14
N HIS A 147 -15.05 -6.33 -0.06
CA HIS A 147 -14.68 -7.20 -1.17
C HIS A 147 -15.25 -8.61 -1.01
N ASN A 148 -15.60 -9.23 -2.15
CA ASN A 148 -15.66 -10.68 -2.24
C ASN A 148 -14.21 -11.20 -2.33
N LEU A 149 -13.75 -11.85 -1.29
CA LEU A 149 -12.36 -12.27 -1.16
C LEU A 149 -11.98 -13.35 -2.18
N SER A 150 -12.95 -14.16 -2.62
CA SER A 150 -12.70 -15.19 -3.66
C SER A 150 -12.13 -14.58 -4.93
N PHE A 151 -12.65 -13.41 -5.36
CA PHE A 151 -12.16 -12.72 -6.55
C PHE A 151 -10.75 -12.13 -6.36
N LEU A 152 -10.45 -11.60 -5.17
CA LEU A 152 -9.10 -11.12 -4.86
C LEU A 152 -8.06 -12.24 -4.83
N LEU A 153 -8.46 -13.44 -4.40
CA LEU A 153 -7.57 -14.59 -4.29
C LEU A 153 -7.32 -15.30 -5.63
N GLU A 154 -8.15 -15.09 -6.65
CA GLU A 154 -8.09 -15.82 -7.91
C GLU A 154 -6.72 -15.74 -8.60
N LYS A 155 -6.10 -14.56 -8.58
CA LYS A 155 -4.78 -14.34 -9.20
C LYS A 155 -3.65 -15.15 -8.56
N PHE A 156 -3.79 -15.54 -7.28
CA PHE A 156 -2.75 -16.30 -6.55
C PHE A 156 -2.80 -17.81 -6.82
N LYS A 157 -3.80 -18.27 -7.55
CA LYS A 157 -3.86 -19.66 -8.06
C LYS A 157 -2.89 -19.91 -9.23
N LYS A 158 -2.37 -18.82 -9.84
CA LYS A 158 -1.39 -18.90 -10.91
C LYS A 158 0.02 -18.92 -10.32
N PRO A 159 0.92 -19.79 -10.82
CA PRO A 159 2.31 -19.81 -10.36
C PRO A 159 3.01 -18.47 -10.55
N GLY A 160 3.81 -18.10 -9.58
CA GLY A 160 4.63 -16.90 -9.59
C GLY A 160 6.07 -17.20 -9.18
N LYS A 161 6.81 -16.15 -8.85
CA LYS A 161 8.22 -16.29 -8.42
C LYS A 161 8.29 -16.69 -6.95
N ILE A 162 9.17 -17.63 -6.65
CA ILE A 162 9.56 -17.98 -5.28
C ILE A 162 10.61 -16.97 -4.83
N LEU A 163 10.26 -16.11 -3.89
CA LEU A 163 11.11 -15.03 -3.42
C LEU A 163 11.03 -14.88 -1.90
N ARG A 164 12.13 -14.41 -1.33
CA ARG A 164 12.18 -13.95 0.06
C ARG A 164 11.72 -12.50 0.10
N THR A 165 10.53 -12.27 0.68
CA THR A 165 9.80 -11.00 0.60
C THR A 165 9.65 -10.37 1.98
N ILE A 166 10.02 -9.11 2.15
CA ILE A 166 9.82 -8.38 3.40
C ILE A 166 8.38 -7.83 3.49
N THR A 167 7.78 -7.89 4.69
CA THR A 167 6.41 -7.42 4.97
C THR A 167 6.37 -5.92 5.29
N PHE A 168 6.85 -5.09 4.38
CA PHE A 168 6.90 -3.64 4.57
C PHE A 168 5.51 -2.98 4.60
N LEU A 169 4.62 -3.37 3.68
CA LEU A 169 3.25 -2.85 3.62
C LEU A 169 2.41 -3.45 4.75
N LEU A 170 1.58 -2.62 5.38
CA LEU A 170 0.83 -2.99 6.57
C LEU A 170 -0.19 -4.12 6.33
N PHE A 171 -0.48 -4.85 7.40
CA PHE A 171 -1.43 -5.96 7.45
C PHE A 171 -2.87 -5.58 7.03
N ASP A 172 -3.30 -4.36 7.36
CA ASP A 172 -4.62 -3.80 7.04
C ASP A 172 -4.66 -3.06 5.68
N HIS A 173 -3.64 -3.24 4.85
CA HIS A 173 -3.53 -2.61 3.53
C HIS A 173 -3.61 -3.65 2.41
N ILE A 174 -4.28 -3.30 1.29
CA ILE A 174 -4.42 -4.22 0.15
C ILE A 174 -3.07 -4.70 -0.40
N GLY A 175 -2.02 -3.87 -0.34
CA GLY A 175 -0.66 -4.24 -0.72
C GLY A 175 -0.03 -5.25 0.23
N GLY A 176 -0.23 -5.13 1.55
CA GLY A 176 0.24 -6.10 2.54
C GLY A 176 -0.46 -7.44 2.37
N PHE A 177 -1.78 -7.42 2.19
CA PHE A 177 -2.57 -8.61 1.87
C PHE A 177 -2.07 -9.29 0.59
N ASN A 178 -1.83 -8.51 -0.46
CA ASN A 178 -1.28 -9.02 -1.72
C ASN A 178 0.10 -9.66 -1.53
N THR A 179 0.97 -9.03 -0.75
CA THR A 179 2.33 -9.55 -0.46
C THR A 179 2.26 -10.89 0.24
N LEU A 180 1.43 -11.00 1.29
CA LEU A 180 1.22 -12.25 2.03
C LEU A 180 0.83 -13.41 1.12
N PHE A 181 -0.29 -13.25 0.39
CA PHE A 181 -0.83 -14.32 -0.44
C PHE A 181 0.07 -14.66 -1.62
N HIS A 182 0.65 -13.64 -2.28
CA HIS A 182 1.60 -13.88 -3.36
C HIS A 182 2.81 -14.70 -2.91
N THR A 183 3.38 -14.39 -1.74
CA THR A 183 4.56 -15.07 -1.25
C THR A 183 4.25 -16.51 -0.83
N LEU A 184 3.27 -16.71 0.04
CA LEU A 184 2.98 -18.04 0.58
C LEU A 184 2.36 -18.99 -0.44
N SER A 185 1.55 -18.50 -1.40
CA SER A 185 0.98 -19.36 -2.45
C SER A 185 2.02 -19.90 -3.44
N ASN A 186 3.18 -19.26 -3.51
CA ASN A 186 4.26 -19.67 -4.41
C ASN A 186 5.41 -20.40 -3.70
N GLY A 187 5.28 -20.75 -2.42
CA GLY A 187 6.38 -21.39 -1.67
C GLY A 187 7.52 -20.44 -1.30
N GLY A 188 7.29 -19.13 -1.33
CA GLY A 188 8.26 -18.10 -0.95
C GLY A 188 8.35 -17.90 0.57
N GLN A 189 9.20 -16.99 1.00
CA GLN A 189 9.49 -16.74 2.41
C GLN A 189 9.11 -15.30 2.78
N LEU A 190 8.36 -15.14 3.87
CA LEU A 190 8.02 -13.82 4.43
C LEU A 190 9.05 -13.44 5.50
N VAL A 191 9.66 -12.30 5.37
CA VAL A 191 10.51 -11.70 6.40
C VAL A 191 9.69 -10.64 7.13
N LEU A 192 9.32 -10.92 8.38
CA LEU A 192 8.53 -10.01 9.19
C LEU A 192 9.41 -8.95 9.83
N ILE A 193 8.90 -7.73 9.91
CA ILE A 193 9.57 -6.58 10.54
C ILE A 193 8.73 -6.00 11.66
N ASN A 194 9.40 -5.57 12.73
CA ASN A 194 8.77 -4.93 13.89
C ASN A 194 8.71 -3.41 13.74
N SER A 195 9.55 -2.86 12.89
CA SER A 195 9.62 -1.42 12.59
C SER A 195 9.84 -1.21 11.09
N ARG A 196 9.29 -0.13 10.59
CA ARG A 196 9.48 0.32 9.19
C ARG A 196 10.49 1.47 9.09
N ASP A 197 11.25 1.71 10.17
CA ASP A 197 12.39 2.62 10.13
C ASP A 197 13.38 2.18 9.05
N VAL A 198 13.98 3.15 8.36
CA VAL A 198 14.80 2.88 7.17
C VAL A 198 16.01 2.04 7.50
N ASP A 199 16.67 2.29 8.63
CA ASP A 199 17.86 1.53 9.07
C ASP A 199 17.47 0.10 9.43
N VAL A 200 16.35 -0.09 10.18
CA VAL A 200 15.84 -1.42 10.56
C VAL A 200 15.49 -2.25 9.32
N VAL A 201 14.81 -1.65 8.35
CA VAL A 201 14.46 -2.34 7.08
C VAL A 201 15.70 -2.74 6.31
N CYS A 202 16.69 -1.84 6.17
CA CYS A 202 17.92 -2.13 5.43
C CYS A 202 18.76 -3.21 6.14
N LYS A 203 18.88 -3.16 7.47
CA LYS A 203 19.52 -4.20 8.27
C LYS A 203 18.82 -5.55 8.12
N THR A 204 17.49 -5.55 8.07
CA THR A 204 16.70 -6.77 7.86
C THR A 204 16.93 -7.34 6.46
N ILE A 205 16.99 -6.49 5.42
CA ILE A 205 17.31 -6.91 4.05
C ILE A 205 18.69 -7.58 4.00
N GLU A 206 19.69 -6.94 4.61
CA GLU A 206 21.06 -7.47 4.68
C GLU A 206 21.13 -8.82 5.41
N HIS A 207 20.51 -8.90 6.61
CA HIS A 207 20.58 -10.08 7.47
C HIS A 207 19.89 -11.29 6.84
N TYR A 208 18.65 -11.11 6.35
CA TYR A 208 17.86 -12.21 5.80
C TYR A 208 18.03 -12.36 4.27
N LYS A 209 18.89 -11.56 3.64
CA LYS A 209 19.09 -11.59 2.19
C LYS A 209 17.77 -11.50 1.42
N VAL A 210 16.96 -10.49 1.76
CA VAL A 210 15.66 -10.23 1.13
C VAL A 210 15.83 -10.00 -0.37
N GLU A 211 14.93 -10.59 -1.16
CA GLU A 211 14.97 -10.55 -2.61
C GLU A 211 13.90 -9.62 -3.21
N LEU A 212 12.77 -9.44 -2.51
CA LEU A 212 11.68 -8.57 -2.93
C LEU A 212 11.32 -7.57 -1.83
N LEU A 213 11.41 -6.29 -2.17
CA LEU A 213 11.00 -5.16 -1.35
C LEU A 213 9.75 -4.49 -1.97
N PRO A 214 8.52 -4.80 -1.49
CA PRO A 214 7.33 -4.02 -1.83
C PRO A 214 7.26 -2.78 -0.93
N THR A 215 7.23 -1.56 -1.51
CA THR A 215 7.35 -0.33 -0.72
C THR A 215 6.65 0.88 -1.35
N SER A 216 6.90 2.08 -0.80
CA SER A 216 6.42 3.37 -1.32
C SER A 216 7.57 4.22 -1.87
N PRO A 217 7.30 5.14 -2.81
CA PRO A 217 8.27 6.15 -3.25
C PRO A 217 8.87 6.97 -2.11
N THR A 218 8.06 7.32 -1.11
CA THR A 218 8.53 8.04 0.09
C THR A 218 9.61 7.25 0.83
N PHE A 219 9.42 5.95 1.08
CA PHE A 219 10.44 5.13 1.74
C PHE A 219 11.73 5.05 0.91
N LEU A 220 11.60 4.87 -0.42
CA LEU A 220 12.77 4.81 -1.31
C LEU A 220 13.55 6.13 -1.32
N ASN A 221 12.86 7.26 -1.27
CA ASN A 221 13.50 8.56 -1.14
C ASN A 221 14.28 8.67 0.17
N LEU A 222 13.70 8.24 1.30
CA LEU A 222 14.38 8.22 2.60
C LEU A 222 15.61 7.29 2.60
N LEU A 223 15.53 6.14 1.95
CA LEU A 223 16.65 5.21 1.80
C LEU A 223 17.82 5.88 1.07
N LEU A 224 17.53 6.62 -0.01
CA LEU A 224 18.54 7.35 -0.77
C LEU A 224 19.14 8.51 0.03
N LEU A 225 18.30 9.33 0.67
CA LEU A 225 18.73 10.49 1.44
C LEU A 225 19.62 10.12 2.62
N ASN A 226 19.29 9.05 3.34
CA ASN A 226 20.08 8.56 4.46
C ASN A 226 21.26 7.69 4.01
N LYS A 227 21.44 7.52 2.68
CA LYS A 227 22.50 6.72 2.08
C LYS A 227 22.61 5.31 2.68
N MET A 228 21.47 4.68 2.94
CA MET A 228 21.44 3.38 3.60
C MET A 228 22.11 2.28 2.76
N TYR A 229 22.14 2.45 1.44
CA TYR A 229 22.87 1.59 0.50
C TYR A 229 24.40 1.64 0.66
N GLU A 230 24.95 2.64 1.35
CA GLU A 230 26.39 2.72 1.70
C GLU A 230 26.67 2.04 3.06
N LYS A 231 25.65 1.86 3.90
CA LYS A 231 25.78 1.34 5.26
C LYS A 231 25.45 -0.16 5.36
N HIS A 232 24.57 -0.66 4.49
CA HIS A 232 24.05 -2.02 4.49
C HIS A 232 24.23 -2.68 3.13
N ASP A 233 24.49 -3.99 3.12
CA ASP A 233 24.51 -4.80 1.90
C ASP A 233 23.10 -5.10 1.41
N LEU A 234 22.63 -4.34 0.42
CA LEU A 234 21.31 -4.52 -0.20
C LEU A 234 21.40 -5.31 -1.54
N SER A 235 22.53 -5.93 -1.84
CA SER A 235 22.78 -6.63 -3.12
C SER A 235 21.91 -7.86 -3.36
N SER A 236 21.26 -8.39 -2.30
CA SER A 236 20.29 -9.49 -2.40
C SER A 236 18.97 -9.10 -3.07
N LEU A 237 18.65 -7.79 -3.17
CA LEU A 237 17.42 -7.29 -3.77
C LEU A 237 17.41 -7.56 -5.29
N LYS A 238 16.52 -8.46 -5.71
CA LYS A 238 16.26 -8.76 -7.13
C LYS A 238 15.18 -7.86 -7.71
N ILE A 239 14.17 -7.51 -6.87
CA ILE A 239 13.02 -6.72 -7.29
C ILE A 239 12.67 -5.73 -6.18
N ILE A 240 12.50 -4.47 -6.54
CA ILE A 240 11.85 -3.45 -5.73
C ILE A 240 10.54 -3.08 -6.42
N THR A 241 9.40 -3.32 -5.74
CA THR A 241 8.12 -2.83 -6.25
C THR A 241 7.70 -1.59 -5.47
N TYR A 242 7.24 -0.57 -6.20
CA TYR A 242 6.78 0.68 -5.60
C TYR A 242 5.40 1.07 -6.13
N GLY A 243 4.62 1.72 -5.27
CA GLY A 243 3.26 2.15 -5.60
C GLY A 243 2.67 2.98 -4.47
N THR A 244 1.35 3.07 -4.40
CA THR A 244 0.57 3.83 -3.40
C THR A 244 0.60 5.35 -3.55
N GLU A 245 1.60 5.90 -4.19
CA GLU A 245 1.78 7.32 -4.51
C GLU A 245 2.63 7.47 -5.79
N PRO A 246 2.57 8.62 -6.49
CA PRO A 246 3.40 8.86 -7.66
C PRO A 246 4.90 8.85 -7.32
N MET A 247 5.73 8.33 -8.23
CA MET A 247 7.18 8.31 -8.12
C MET A 247 7.78 9.51 -8.86
N PRO A 248 8.61 10.36 -8.21
CA PRO A 248 9.38 11.36 -8.92
C PRO A 248 10.40 10.71 -9.86
N GLN A 249 10.51 11.20 -11.11
CA GLN A 249 11.50 10.68 -12.07
C GLN A 249 12.93 10.75 -11.51
N SER A 250 13.26 11.85 -10.82
CA SER A 250 14.58 12.02 -10.20
C SER A 250 14.93 10.95 -9.18
N THR A 251 13.95 10.53 -8.36
CA THR A 251 14.12 9.45 -7.39
C THR A 251 14.32 8.11 -8.11
N LEU A 252 13.53 7.85 -9.17
CA LEU A 252 13.66 6.63 -9.96
C LEU A 252 15.02 6.54 -10.67
N ASP A 253 15.47 7.62 -11.29
CA ASP A 253 16.78 7.70 -11.96
C ASP A 253 17.94 7.43 -10.98
N TYR A 254 17.81 7.96 -9.75
CA TYR A 254 18.83 7.74 -8.72
C TYR A 254 18.81 6.30 -8.22
N LEU A 255 17.63 5.72 -7.98
CA LEU A 255 17.48 4.32 -7.61
C LEU A 255 18.08 3.38 -8.68
N HIS A 256 17.79 3.63 -9.96
CA HIS A 256 18.30 2.83 -11.05
C HIS A 256 19.83 2.86 -11.12
N ARG A 257 20.45 4.01 -10.82
CA ARG A 257 21.90 4.15 -10.74
C ARG A 257 22.52 3.37 -9.58
N ILE A 258 21.86 3.39 -8.40
CA ILE A 258 22.35 2.69 -7.20
C ILE A 258 22.10 1.18 -7.28
N PHE A 259 21.00 0.77 -7.90
CA PHE A 259 20.57 -0.62 -8.02
C PHE A 259 20.48 -1.08 -9.48
N PRO A 260 21.59 -1.07 -10.25
CA PRO A 260 21.56 -1.33 -11.70
C PRO A 260 21.10 -2.75 -12.05
N ASN A 261 21.29 -3.72 -11.15
CA ASN A 261 20.93 -5.12 -11.35
C ASN A 261 19.55 -5.48 -10.72
N THR A 262 18.87 -4.52 -10.11
CA THR A 262 17.56 -4.73 -9.45
C THR A 262 16.44 -4.26 -10.37
N VAL A 263 15.43 -5.08 -10.53
CA VAL A 263 14.24 -4.69 -11.28
C VAL A 263 13.41 -3.71 -10.46
N LEU A 264 13.29 -2.47 -10.92
CA LEU A 264 12.39 -1.47 -10.33
C LEU A 264 11.05 -1.57 -11.07
N LYS A 265 9.99 -1.94 -10.35
CA LYS A 265 8.68 -2.18 -10.94
C LYS A 265 7.62 -1.32 -10.27
N GLN A 266 6.95 -0.48 -11.05
CA GLN A 266 5.78 0.24 -10.57
C GLN A 266 4.58 -0.71 -10.47
N THR A 267 3.92 -0.72 -9.31
CA THR A 267 2.66 -1.39 -9.07
C THR A 267 1.53 -0.37 -9.02
N TYR A 268 0.35 -0.80 -9.44
CA TYR A 268 -0.85 0.02 -9.37
C TYR A 268 -1.97 -0.74 -8.67
N GLY A 269 -2.67 -0.05 -7.80
CA GLY A 269 -3.81 -0.60 -7.08
C GLY A 269 -4.41 0.40 -6.12
N LEU A 270 -5.67 0.19 -5.84
CA LEU A 270 -6.48 0.99 -4.92
C LEU A 270 -7.26 0.04 -4.02
N SER A 271 -7.65 0.51 -2.85
CA SER A 271 -8.51 -0.28 -1.96
C SER A 271 -9.79 -0.73 -2.65
N GLU A 272 -10.27 0.03 -3.64
CA GLU A 272 -11.53 -0.18 -4.36
C GLU A 272 -11.44 -1.23 -5.48
N VAL A 273 -10.28 -1.40 -6.10
CA VAL A 273 -10.11 -2.31 -7.26
C VAL A 273 -9.11 -3.44 -7.00
N GLY A 274 -8.44 -3.40 -5.86
CA GLY A 274 -7.34 -4.32 -5.56
C GLY A 274 -6.04 -3.94 -6.27
N ILE A 275 -5.03 -4.81 -6.19
CA ILE A 275 -3.78 -4.66 -6.92
C ILE A 275 -3.94 -5.32 -8.29
N VAL A 276 -3.87 -4.51 -9.33
CA VAL A 276 -3.96 -4.97 -10.73
C VAL A 276 -2.58 -5.30 -11.29
N SER A 277 -2.53 -6.11 -12.35
CA SER A 277 -1.27 -6.44 -13.01
C SER A 277 -0.71 -5.23 -13.73
N THR A 278 0.58 -4.98 -13.56
CA THR A 278 1.31 -3.91 -14.23
C THR A 278 2.55 -4.44 -14.93
N LYS A 279 2.91 -3.81 -16.05
CA LYS A 279 4.18 -4.02 -16.74
C LYS A 279 4.86 -2.67 -16.90
N SER A 280 5.93 -2.43 -16.16
CA SER A 280 6.81 -1.28 -16.40
C SER A 280 7.51 -1.43 -17.75
N GLU A 281 7.71 -0.34 -18.45
CA GLU A 281 8.46 -0.32 -19.70
C GLU A 281 9.92 -0.74 -19.46
N ASN A 282 10.58 -0.05 -18.52
CA ASN A 282 11.92 -0.33 -18.03
C ASN A 282 12.01 -0.04 -16.53
N SER A 283 13.16 -0.32 -15.90
CA SER A 283 13.41 0.00 -14.48
C SER A 283 13.57 1.51 -14.21
N ASP A 284 13.91 2.30 -15.22
CA ASP A 284 14.09 3.76 -15.15
C ASP A 284 12.94 4.56 -15.76
N SER A 285 11.85 3.86 -16.16
CA SER A 285 10.68 4.48 -16.80
C SER A 285 9.46 4.53 -15.88
N LEU A 286 8.76 5.67 -15.87
CA LEU A 286 7.47 5.82 -15.20
C LEU A 286 6.29 5.34 -16.07
N TRP A 287 6.56 4.85 -17.27
CA TRP A 287 5.54 4.33 -18.17
C TRP A 287 5.20 2.89 -17.84
N ILE A 288 3.91 2.63 -17.63
CA ILE A 288 3.38 1.30 -17.30
C ILE A 288 2.22 0.94 -18.20
N LYS A 289 2.05 -0.34 -18.47
CA LYS A 289 0.77 -0.91 -18.94
C LYS A 289 0.04 -1.49 -17.74
N ILE A 290 -1.25 -1.18 -17.64
CA ILE A 290 -2.17 -1.79 -16.68
C ILE A 290 -3.04 -2.79 -17.42
N GLY A 291 -3.20 -3.99 -16.87
CA GLY A 291 -3.99 -5.04 -17.51
C GLY A 291 -4.01 -6.31 -16.64
N GLY A 292 -4.14 -7.44 -17.33
CA GLY A 292 -4.25 -8.75 -16.72
C GLY A 292 -5.64 -9.36 -16.95
N ASP A 293 -5.83 -10.62 -16.53
CA ASP A 293 -7.10 -11.31 -16.75
C ASP A 293 -8.24 -10.62 -15.97
N GLY A 294 -9.27 -10.25 -16.72
CA GLY A 294 -10.45 -9.60 -16.17
C GLY A 294 -10.24 -8.16 -15.72
N VAL A 295 -9.18 -7.50 -16.21
CA VAL A 295 -8.92 -6.07 -15.99
C VAL A 295 -9.07 -5.33 -17.32
N GLU A 296 -9.97 -4.37 -17.34
CA GLU A 296 -10.19 -3.45 -18.45
C GLU A 296 -9.81 -2.04 -18.00
N THR A 297 -9.21 -1.26 -18.89
CA THR A 297 -8.84 0.15 -18.64
C THR A 297 -9.31 1.03 -19.79
N LYS A 298 -9.73 2.25 -19.46
CA LYS A 298 -9.97 3.32 -20.42
C LYS A 298 -9.49 4.66 -19.85
N VAL A 299 -9.14 5.58 -20.72
CA VAL A 299 -8.80 6.95 -20.35
C VAL A 299 -9.84 7.89 -20.95
N VAL A 300 -10.46 8.71 -20.11
CA VAL A 300 -11.44 9.73 -20.50
C VAL A 300 -11.02 11.04 -19.86
N ASP A 301 -10.84 12.10 -20.64
CA ASP A 301 -10.37 13.42 -20.20
C ASP A 301 -9.07 13.33 -19.39
N ASP A 302 -8.14 12.48 -19.86
CA ASP A 302 -6.86 12.14 -19.20
C ASP A 302 -7.02 11.49 -17.82
N ILE A 303 -8.20 11.01 -17.44
CA ILE A 303 -8.46 10.30 -16.19
C ILE A 303 -8.52 8.79 -16.47
N LEU A 304 -7.83 8.01 -15.66
CA LEU A 304 -7.86 6.56 -15.73
C LEU A 304 -9.15 6.01 -15.12
N TYR A 305 -9.81 5.11 -15.85
CA TYR A 305 -10.93 4.30 -15.37
C TYR A 305 -10.54 2.83 -15.42
N ILE A 306 -10.97 2.09 -14.41
CA ILE A 306 -10.69 0.65 -14.30
C ILE A 306 -11.98 -0.12 -14.05
N LYS A 307 -12.12 -1.25 -14.74
CA LYS A 307 -13.15 -2.25 -14.49
C LYS A 307 -12.46 -3.59 -14.25
N THR A 308 -12.75 -4.25 -13.14
CA THR A 308 -12.13 -5.53 -12.79
C THR A 308 -13.05 -6.39 -11.92
N LYS A 309 -12.92 -7.71 -12.05
CA LYS A 309 -13.64 -8.66 -11.18
C LYS A 309 -13.18 -8.59 -9.71
N SER A 310 -11.94 -8.16 -9.44
CA SER A 310 -11.42 -7.98 -8.09
C SER A 310 -11.87 -6.69 -7.40
N ALA A 311 -12.69 -5.87 -8.07
CA ALA A 311 -13.25 -4.65 -7.49
C ALA A 311 -14.11 -4.96 -6.26
N MET A 312 -14.15 -4.02 -5.33
CA MET A 312 -15.02 -4.11 -4.15
C MET A 312 -16.48 -4.16 -4.57
N LEU A 313 -17.33 -4.73 -3.72
CA LEU A 313 -18.78 -4.73 -3.89
C LEU A 313 -19.38 -3.33 -3.67
N GLY A 314 -18.69 -2.50 -2.88
CA GLY A 314 -19.08 -1.14 -2.56
C GLY A 314 -18.52 -0.72 -1.20
N TYR A 315 -18.82 0.53 -0.81
CA TYR A 315 -18.56 1.01 0.54
C TYR A 315 -19.75 0.72 1.47
N LEU A 316 -19.46 0.35 2.72
CA LEU A 316 -20.50 0.17 3.73
C LEU A 316 -21.06 1.51 4.21
N ASN A 317 -20.26 2.57 4.18
CA ASN A 317 -20.58 3.87 4.77
C ASN A 317 -20.39 5.06 3.83
N ALA A 318 -20.38 4.82 2.52
CA ALA A 318 -20.27 5.87 1.51
C ALA A 318 -21.02 5.46 0.22
N PRO A 319 -21.36 6.40 -0.67
CA PRO A 319 -21.98 6.09 -1.95
C PRO A 319 -21.13 5.14 -2.79
N ASN A 320 -21.80 4.34 -3.61
CA ASN A 320 -21.15 3.47 -4.58
C ASN A 320 -20.37 4.31 -5.61
N PRO A 321 -19.04 4.11 -5.77
CA PRO A 321 -18.23 4.91 -6.68
C PRO A 321 -18.18 4.37 -8.12
N PHE A 322 -18.83 3.23 -8.41
CA PHE A 322 -18.89 2.65 -9.75
C PHE A 322 -20.04 3.25 -10.55
N ASP A 323 -19.82 3.44 -11.85
CA ASP A 323 -20.90 3.77 -12.78
C ASP A 323 -21.79 2.53 -13.07
N ASN A 324 -22.84 2.73 -13.88
CA ASN A 324 -23.81 1.68 -14.20
C ASN A 324 -23.20 0.50 -14.99
N ASP A 325 -22.07 0.72 -15.66
CA ASP A 325 -21.35 -0.30 -16.43
C ASP A 325 -20.24 -0.97 -15.60
N GLY A 326 -20.07 -0.60 -14.33
CA GLY A 326 -19.09 -1.14 -13.39
C GLY A 326 -17.68 -0.53 -13.54
N TRP A 327 -17.54 0.63 -14.16
CA TRP A 327 -16.28 1.35 -14.22
C TRP A 327 -16.05 2.16 -12.95
N PHE A 328 -14.83 2.07 -12.45
CA PHE A 328 -14.34 2.88 -11.33
C PHE A 328 -13.52 4.07 -11.87
N ASN A 329 -13.95 5.28 -11.54
CA ASN A 329 -13.17 6.49 -11.77
C ASN A 329 -12.06 6.58 -10.72
N THR A 330 -10.81 6.34 -11.10
CA THR A 330 -9.67 6.35 -10.18
C THR A 330 -9.34 7.74 -9.65
N LYS A 331 -9.78 8.78 -10.36
CA LYS A 331 -9.39 10.19 -10.18
C LYS A 331 -7.88 10.42 -10.37
N ASP A 332 -7.16 9.44 -10.87
CA ASP A 332 -5.76 9.59 -11.25
C ASP A 332 -5.67 10.11 -12.68
N LYS A 333 -5.01 11.26 -12.82
CA LYS A 333 -4.70 11.84 -14.12
C LYS A 333 -3.50 11.12 -14.70
N VAL A 334 -3.60 10.81 -15.99
CA VAL A 334 -2.57 10.05 -16.72
C VAL A 334 -2.23 10.70 -18.04
N GLU A 335 -1.03 10.47 -18.51
CA GLU A 335 -0.62 10.66 -19.88
C GLU A 335 -0.72 9.31 -20.58
N LEU A 336 -1.28 9.26 -21.79
CA LEU A 336 -1.49 8.02 -22.56
C LEU A 336 -0.68 8.08 -23.86
N ARG A 337 0.09 7.03 -24.15
CA ARG A 337 0.78 6.84 -25.42
C ARG A 337 -0.02 5.93 -26.35
N GLU A 338 0.21 6.05 -27.66
CA GLU A 338 -0.46 5.24 -28.70
C GLU A 338 -0.23 3.72 -28.52
N ASP A 339 0.90 3.32 -27.97
CA ASP A 339 1.22 1.93 -27.68
C ASP A 339 0.55 1.37 -26.41
N GLY A 340 -0.31 2.16 -25.76
CA GLY A 340 -1.09 1.79 -24.60
C GLY A 340 -0.34 1.87 -23.26
N TYR A 341 0.87 2.44 -23.23
CA TYR A 341 1.51 2.82 -21.97
C TYR A 341 0.89 4.07 -21.39
N ILE A 342 0.76 4.10 -20.07
CA ILE A 342 0.30 5.27 -19.31
C ILE A 342 1.38 5.70 -18.32
N LYS A 343 1.41 6.99 -18.03
CA LYS A 343 2.22 7.59 -16.96
C LYS A 343 1.28 8.30 -15.98
N ILE A 344 1.38 7.97 -14.72
CA ILE A 344 0.53 8.54 -13.66
C ILE A 344 1.10 9.90 -13.27
N LEU A 345 0.30 10.96 -13.43
CA LEU A 345 0.70 12.33 -13.13
C LEU A 345 0.28 12.78 -11.72
N GLY A 346 -0.70 12.09 -11.10
CA GLY A 346 -1.22 12.38 -9.77
C GLY A 346 -2.73 12.43 -9.73
N ARG A 347 -3.30 12.75 -8.57
CA ARG A 347 -4.74 12.87 -8.37
C ARG A 347 -5.26 14.18 -8.93
N ILE A 348 -6.44 14.18 -9.57
CA ILE A 348 -7.10 15.39 -10.07
C ILE A 348 -7.38 16.39 -8.94
N THR A 349 -7.62 15.89 -7.72
CA THR A 349 -7.84 16.70 -6.52
C THR A 349 -6.59 17.45 -6.06
N ASP A 350 -5.41 16.99 -6.43
CA ASP A 350 -4.13 17.53 -5.98
C ASP A 350 -3.53 18.52 -6.99
N ILE A 351 -4.11 18.58 -8.22
CA ILE A 351 -3.65 19.51 -9.26
C ILE A 351 -3.91 20.96 -8.81
N ILE A 352 -2.86 21.77 -8.86
CA ILE A 352 -2.92 23.18 -8.50
C ILE A 352 -3.19 24.02 -9.75
N ASN A 353 -4.28 24.77 -9.76
CA ASN A 353 -4.60 25.69 -10.86
C ASN A 353 -4.12 27.10 -10.49
N VAL A 354 -3.08 27.57 -11.17
CA VAL A 354 -2.46 28.88 -10.96
C VAL A 354 -2.78 29.77 -12.16
N GLY A 355 -3.79 30.63 -12.04
CA GLY A 355 -4.15 31.54 -13.12
C GLY A 355 -4.58 30.88 -14.44
N GLY A 356 -5.12 29.66 -14.38
CA GLY A 356 -5.49 28.85 -15.55
C GLY A 356 -4.48 27.76 -15.92
N GLU A 357 -3.24 27.88 -15.47
CA GLU A 357 -2.20 26.88 -15.70
C GLU A 357 -2.28 25.74 -14.67
N LYS A 358 -2.07 24.50 -15.12
CA LYS A 358 -2.12 23.31 -14.28
C LYS A 358 -0.71 22.96 -13.79
N VAL A 359 -0.53 22.89 -12.47
CA VAL A 359 0.70 22.46 -11.82
C VAL A 359 0.46 21.12 -11.13
N TYR A 360 1.28 20.15 -11.49
CA TYR A 360 1.29 18.83 -10.83
C TYR A 360 2.29 18.87 -9.68
N PRO A 361 1.88 18.68 -8.42
CA PRO A 361 2.78 18.73 -7.26
C PRO A 361 4.04 17.87 -7.43
N ILE A 362 3.90 16.67 -8.00
CA ILE A 362 5.01 15.72 -8.20
C ILE A 362 6.14 16.29 -9.09
N GLU A 363 5.82 17.15 -10.05
CA GLU A 363 6.83 17.78 -10.90
C GLU A 363 7.69 18.75 -10.10
N VAL A 364 7.05 19.59 -9.29
CA VAL A 364 7.73 20.58 -8.43
C VAL A 364 8.51 19.87 -7.32
N GLU A 365 7.92 18.85 -6.69
CA GLU A 365 8.56 18.01 -5.69
C GLU A 365 9.79 17.31 -6.27
N GLY A 366 9.67 16.74 -7.48
CA GLY A 366 10.78 16.06 -8.16
C GLY A 366 11.96 16.98 -8.52
N VAL A 367 11.71 18.26 -8.74
CA VAL A 367 12.77 19.26 -8.93
C VAL A 367 13.39 19.62 -7.59
N LEU A 368 12.60 19.96 -6.58
CA LEU A 368 13.08 20.36 -5.26
C LEU A 368 13.90 19.27 -4.56
N LEU A 369 13.53 17.99 -4.73
CA LEU A 369 14.29 16.85 -4.19
C LEU A 369 15.71 16.71 -4.77
N LYS A 370 16.03 17.35 -5.91
CA LYS A 370 17.38 17.40 -6.46
C LYS A 370 18.26 18.46 -5.79
N CYS A 371 17.66 19.41 -5.07
CA CYS A 371 18.40 20.47 -4.42
C CYS A 371 19.13 19.93 -3.18
N ASN A 372 20.45 20.14 -3.13
CA ASN A 372 21.24 19.65 -2.00
C ASN A 372 20.77 20.30 -0.68
N GLY A 373 20.58 19.47 0.35
CA GLY A 373 20.07 19.92 1.66
C GLY A 373 18.56 19.75 1.85
N VAL A 374 17.81 19.41 0.81
CA VAL A 374 16.40 19.03 0.90
C VAL A 374 16.27 17.56 1.30
N LYS A 375 15.50 17.27 2.35
CA LYS A 375 15.22 15.90 2.82
C LYS A 375 13.92 15.35 2.25
N ASP A 376 12.85 16.13 2.32
CA ASP A 376 11.55 15.77 1.76
C ASP A 376 10.79 17.03 1.37
N VAL A 377 9.80 16.88 0.48
CA VAL A 377 9.02 18.00 -0.04
C VAL A 377 7.56 17.60 -0.13
N HIS A 378 6.69 18.48 0.32
CA HIS A 378 5.26 18.40 0.09
C HIS A 378 4.79 19.68 -0.59
N VAL A 379 4.25 19.55 -1.80
CA VAL A 379 3.73 20.67 -2.59
C VAL A 379 2.20 20.64 -2.57
N PHE A 380 1.60 21.78 -2.25
CA PHE A 380 0.15 21.93 -2.16
C PHE A 380 -0.30 23.33 -2.59
N SER A 381 -1.62 23.49 -2.72
CA SER A 381 -2.25 24.75 -3.11
C SER A 381 -2.63 25.59 -1.89
N GLU A 382 -2.50 26.91 -2.03
CA GLU A 382 -3.11 27.89 -1.13
C GLU A 382 -3.95 28.89 -1.93
N LYS A 383 -5.08 29.31 -1.39
CA LYS A 383 -5.98 30.26 -2.05
C LYS A 383 -5.30 31.61 -2.23
N ASN A 384 -5.44 32.20 -3.40
CA ASN A 384 -4.93 33.52 -3.76
C ASN A 384 -5.98 34.33 -4.55
N PRO A 385 -6.26 35.57 -4.16
CA PRO A 385 -7.28 36.39 -4.81
C PRO A 385 -7.01 36.70 -6.29
N LEU A 386 -5.74 36.73 -6.72
CA LEU A 386 -5.34 37.10 -8.08
C LEU A 386 -5.30 35.94 -9.04
N THR A 387 -4.75 34.80 -8.58
CA THR A 387 -4.50 33.62 -9.43
C THR A 387 -5.42 32.44 -9.10
N GLY A 388 -6.36 32.62 -8.18
CA GLY A 388 -7.19 31.55 -7.64
C GLY A 388 -6.44 30.66 -6.63
N ASN A 389 -5.27 30.16 -7.00
CA ASN A 389 -4.35 29.45 -6.11
C ASN A 389 -2.90 29.84 -6.40
N ILE A 390 -2.03 29.58 -5.43
CA ILE A 390 -0.58 29.61 -5.55
C ILE A 390 0.00 28.26 -5.18
N VAL A 391 1.20 27.98 -5.68
CA VAL A 391 1.99 26.81 -5.28
C VAL A 391 2.71 27.12 -3.97
N VAL A 392 2.58 26.25 -2.99
CA VAL A 392 3.30 26.29 -1.71
C VAL A 392 4.12 25.02 -1.59
N ALA A 393 5.38 25.12 -1.18
CA ALA A 393 6.25 24.00 -0.91
C ALA A 393 6.64 23.99 0.57
N GLU A 394 6.24 22.94 1.28
CA GLU A 394 6.74 22.61 2.62
C GLU A 394 7.92 21.67 2.43
N ILE A 395 9.06 22.00 3.02
CA ILE A 395 10.34 21.35 2.76
C ILE A 395 10.98 20.94 4.06
N SER A 396 11.19 19.64 4.25
CA SER A 396 11.95 19.10 5.36
C SER A 396 13.44 19.27 5.10
N VAL A 397 14.14 19.89 6.08
CA VAL A 397 15.57 20.19 6.01
C VAL A 397 16.28 19.82 7.31
N SER A 398 17.62 19.81 7.32
CA SER A 398 18.38 19.79 8.57
C SER A 398 18.35 21.16 9.27
N ALA A 399 18.58 21.19 10.59
CA ALA A 399 18.57 22.44 11.37
C ALA A 399 19.53 23.51 10.80
N GLU A 400 20.67 23.10 10.26
CA GLU A 400 21.64 23.99 9.61
C GLU A 400 21.11 24.69 8.36
N ASN A 401 20.19 24.03 7.64
CA ASN A 401 19.56 24.54 6.42
C ASN A 401 18.22 25.26 6.68
N ASN A 402 17.77 25.31 7.93
CA ASN A 402 16.53 26.02 8.30
C ASN A 402 16.81 27.53 8.47
N ASN A 403 17.14 28.21 7.35
CA ASN A 403 17.51 29.62 7.38
C ASN A 403 17.10 30.36 6.08
N LYS A 404 17.20 31.71 6.12
CA LYS A 404 16.81 32.57 4.98
C LYS A 404 17.70 32.43 3.75
N ASP A 405 18.95 32.05 3.92
CA ASP A 405 19.87 31.93 2.78
C ASP A 405 19.55 30.64 2.00
N PHE A 406 19.14 29.58 2.67
CA PHE A 406 18.65 28.37 2.01
C PHE A 406 17.37 28.61 1.22
N LEU A 407 16.46 29.46 1.70
CA LEU A 407 15.28 29.87 0.92
C LEU A 407 15.64 30.57 -0.41
N LYS A 408 16.72 31.36 -0.44
CA LYS A 408 17.23 31.98 -1.69
C LYS A 408 17.79 30.92 -2.63
N ILE A 409 18.52 29.95 -2.09
CA ILE A 409 19.05 28.82 -2.88
C ILE A 409 17.89 28.04 -3.52
N LEU A 410 16.89 27.67 -2.75
CA LEU A 410 15.71 26.96 -3.24
C LEU A 410 14.97 27.71 -4.35
N ARG A 411 14.78 29.04 -4.15
CA ARG A 411 14.12 29.88 -5.14
C ARG A 411 14.89 29.96 -6.44
N ASN A 412 16.20 30.19 -6.38
CA ASN A 412 17.07 30.23 -7.55
C ASN A 412 17.08 28.88 -8.28
N PHE A 413 17.17 27.80 -7.52
CA PHE A 413 17.12 26.44 -8.07
C PHE A 413 15.78 26.17 -8.81
N CYS A 414 14.66 26.63 -8.26
CA CYS A 414 13.36 26.53 -8.94
C CYS A 414 13.31 27.39 -10.22
N VAL A 415 13.87 28.62 -10.21
CA VAL A 415 13.89 29.51 -11.38
C VAL A 415 14.69 28.88 -12.54
N GLU A 416 15.75 28.14 -12.25
CA GLU A 416 16.57 27.47 -13.26
C GLU A 416 15.95 26.19 -13.82
N ASN A 417 15.03 25.53 -13.07
CA ASN A 417 14.56 24.19 -13.38
C ASN A 417 13.04 24.06 -13.58
N LEU A 418 12.27 25.13 -13.35
CA LEU A 418 10.81 25.13 -13.46
C LEU A 418 10.31 26.30 -14.29
N GLU A 419 9.19 26.08 -14.99
CA GLU A 419 8.44 27.17 -15.60
C GLU A 419 7.89 28.11 -14.54
N ARG A 420 7.79 29.41 -14.87
CA ARG A 420 7.49 30.49 -13.92
C ARG A 420 6.23 30.23 -13.06
N PHE A 421 5.18 29.69 -13.64
CA PHE A 421 3.91 29.43 -12.94
C PHE A 421 3.99 28.21 -12.00
N LYS A 422 5.00 27.31 -12.16
CA LYS A 422 5.26 26.15 -11.30
C LYS A 422 6.12 26.50 -10.08
N ILE A 423 6.80 27.66 -10.09
CA ILE A 423 7.69 28.05 -8.99
C ILE A 423 6.88 28.32 -7.73
N PRO A 424 7.17 27.69 -6.58
CA PRO A 424 6.47 27.97 -5.35
C PRO A 424 6.51 29.47 -4.99
N ALA A 425 5.35 30.06 -4.78
CA ALA A 425 5.23 31.43 -4.33
C ALA A 425 5.66 31.55 -2.84
N ARG A 426 5.47 30.45 -2.08
CA ARG A 426 5.86 30.35 -0.67
C ARG A 426 6.60 29.04 -0.40
N PHE A 427 7.71 29.14 0.33
CA PHE A 427 8.47 28.02 0.87
C PHE A 427 8.33 28.02 2.38
N ILE A 428 8.07 26.86 2.97
CA ILE A 428 7.96 26.62 4.41
C ILE A 428 9.04 25.60 4.76
N LEU A 429 10.06 26.02 5.52
CA LEU A 429 11.09 25.09 5.98
C LEU A 429 10.65 24.47 7.30
N VAL A 430 10.79 23.15 7.42
CA VAL A 430 10.46 22.38 8.61
C VAL A 430 11.57 21.39 8.95
N GLU A 431 11.68 20.99 10.22
CA GLU A 431 12.67 20.02 10.68
C GLU A 431 12.04 18.65 10.97
N HIS A 432 10.71 18.55 10.87
CA HIS A 432 9.97 17.31 11.08
C HIS A 432 9.72 16.57 9.76
N ASP A 433 9.39 15.30 9.88
CA ASP A 433 9.08 14.44 8.76
C ASP A 433 7.70 14.76 8.13
N LEU A 434 7.63 14.79 6.80
CA LEU A 434 6.41 15.07 6.02
C LEU A 434 5.60 13.82 5.70
N TYR A 435 5.94 12.66 6.26
CA TYR A 435 5.25 11.39 6.02
C TYR A 435 4.55 10.86 7.28
N SER A 436 3.60 9.98 7.04
CA SER A 436 2.85 9.28 8.09
C SER A 436 3.55 7.98 8.52
N GLU A 437 3.10 7.35 9.61
CA GLU A 437 3.53 6.01 10.04
C GLU A 437 3.36 4.91 8.95
N ARG A 438 2.57 5.19 7.91
CA ARG A 438 2.37 4.32 6.74
C ARG A 438 3.36 4.63 5.60
N PHE A 439 4.37 5.46 5.82
CA PHE A 439 5.32 5.94 4.81
C PHE A 439 4.63 6.47 3.55
N LYS A 440 3.55 7.23 3.77
CA LYS A 440 2.88 8.04 2.74
C LYS A 440 2.97 9.50 3.16
N ARG A 441 3.08 10.39 2.17
CA ARG A 441 3.05 11.83 2.42
C ARG A 441 1.76 12.22 3.13
N LYS A 442 1.87 13.08 4.12
CA LYS A 442 0.72 13.71 4.77
C LYS A 442 0.15 14.71 3.77
N ARG A 443 -1.05 14.47 3.26
CA ARG A 443 -1.79 15.35 2.34
C ARG A 443 -2.99 15.96 3.04
#